data_dc4552cffffaeba16059978dfa8c13c8
#
_entry.id   dc4552cffffaeba16059978dfa8c13c8
#
_cell.length_a   1.000
_cell.length_b   1.000
_cell.length_c   1.000
_cell.angle_alpha   90.00
_cell.angle_beta   90.00
_cell.angle_gamma   90.00
#
_symmetry.space_group_name_H-M   'P 1'
#
loop_
_entity.id
_entity.type
_entity.pdbx_description
1 polymer ?
#
loop_
_entity_poly.entity_id
_entity_poly.type
_entity_poly.pdbx_seq_one_letter_code
_entity_poly.pdbx_strand_id
1 'polypeptide(L)'
;SLGLVGSEMCIRDSFPYEETPDQLKAIAEIKADMEKPQPMERLLCGDVGYGKTEVALRAAFKAVLDGKQVAVLAPTTVLAQQHYITFKERVRNFGVEVRLLNRFCTPKEQRTVLQEVADGKVDILIGTHRLLQPDVNFPSLGLLIIDEEQRFGVAQKEKIKKWHLGIDVLSLSATPIPRTLHMALVNGRDMSVIESPPEDRLPVETYVSEYNDGMIKEALERELRRGGRIYYISNRVSALEPLAAKLRRLVPGISIKIAHGQMNEDALEDAMITFYEGGCDVLLCTTIVENGLDVPLANTIIIDGADNFGLSQLYQMRGRVGRSSRLAYAYFVYQPNKALSEIAEKRLQAIRDFTELGAGFKIAMRDLEIRGAGNLLGPQQHGHITGIGFAAYCEMLEKTIERLKNGKEAEPEPEPVLEIQAEAYIPDSYIPDPRYKMELYRRFSELEYSQREDFLDEIIDRFGNPPPEVEMLWRLAALKGLCRVLKIRGVNVHQGIIRLTFGEKAQVNPEAVLKLLMQHPKTMTLKNGQEQQLTYRMGTSKQEPLAWLEQTLPALILED
;
A
#
# COMPACT_ATOMS: atom_id res chain seq x y z
N SER A 1 35.28 -2.60 -21.84
CA SER A 1 34.83 -1.73 -20.71
C SER A 1 34.59 -0.27 -21.10
N LEU A 2 35.35 0.34 -22.01
CA LEU A 2 35.15 1.71 -22.49
C LEU A 2 33.89 1.86 -23.38
N GLY A 3 33.51 0.85 -24.11
CA GLY A 3 32.29 0.83 -24.94
C GLY A 3 31.00 0.75 -24.14
N LEU A 4 30.98 0.02 -23.02
CA LEU A 4 29.81 -0.11 -22.11
C LEU A 4 29.50 1.20 -21.41
N VAL A 5 30.50 1.91 -20.89
CA VAL A 5 30.33 3.21 -20.24
C VAL A 5 29.79 4.26 -21.22
N GLY A 6 30.23 4.24 -22.49
CA GLY A 6 29.71 5.13 -23.52
C GLY A 6 28.26 4.86 -23.88
N SER A 7 27.84 3.61 -23.98
CA SER A 7 26.44 3.23 -24.29
C SER A 7 25.49 3.55 -23.16
N GLU A 8 25.89 3.36 -21.90
CA GLU A 8 25.09 3.76 -20.73
C GLU A 8 24.91 5.28 -20.62
N MET A 9 25.94 6.06 -20.93
CA MET A 9 25.81 7.53 -21.04
C MET A 9 24.83 7.93 -22.14
N CYS A 10 24.89 7.29 -23.30
CA CYS A 10 23.97 7.59 -24.39
C CYS A 10 22.50 7.30 -24.05
N ILE A 11 22.18 6.19 -23.37
CA ILE A 11 20.79 5.88 -22.96
C ILE A 11 20.29 6.89 -21.91
N ARG A 12 21.18 7.36 -21.03
CA ARG A 12 20.91 8.43 -20.08
C ARG A 12 20.58 9.74 -20.81
N ASP A 13 21.46 10.17 -21.70
CA ASP A 13 21.35 11.42 -22.44
C ASP A 13 20.12 11.45 -23.38
N SER A 14 19.59 10.29 -23.76
CA SER A 14 18.36 10.17 -24.53
C SER A 14 17.08 10.28 -23.68
N PHE A 15 17.19 10.37 -22.35
CA PHE A 15 16.04 10.58 -21.47
C PHE A 15 15.55 12.03 -21.57
N PRO A 16 14.26 12.27 -21.89
CA PRO A 16 13.75 13.61 -22.15
C PRO A 16 13.52 14.46 -20.89
N TYR A 17 13.75 13.91 -19.71
CA TYR A 17 13.54 14.55 -18.41
C TYR A 17 14.81 14.52 -17.57
N GLU A 18 14.85 15.32 -16.52
CA GLU A 18 15.91 15.22 -15.50
C GLU A 18 15.58 14.11 -14.49
N GLU A 19 16.59 13.30 -14.17
CA GLU A 19 16.43 12.26 -13.16
C GLU A 19 16.38 12.85 -11.76
N THR A 20 15.45 12.35 -10.95
CA THR A 20 15.43 12.69 -9.52
C THR A 20 16.60 12.02 -8.78
N PRO A 21 17.06 12.59 -7.65
CA PRO A 21 18.11 11.96 -6.83
C PRO A 21 17.78 10.53 -6.44
N ASP A 22 16.51 10.23 -6.15
CA ASP A 22 16.06 8.89 -5.77
C ASP A 22 16.11 7.91 -6.95
N GLN A 23 15.78 8.37 -8.17
CA GLN A 23 15.92 7.55 -9.38
C GLN A 23 17.39 7.19 -9.62
N LEU A 24 18.29 8.17 -9.51
CA LEU A 24 19.74 7.93 -9.67
C LEU A 24 20.27 6.96 -8.61
N LYS A 25 19.82 7.11 -7.36
CA LYS A 25 20.17 6.19 -6.28
C LYS A 25 19.67 4.77 -6.56
N ALA A 26 18.39 4.63 -6.95
CA ALA A 26 17.81 3.32 -7.27
C ALA A 26 18.54 2.65 -8.45
N ILE A 27 18.89 3.41 -9.50
CA ILE A 27 19.68 2.91 -10.64
C ILE A 27 21.05 2.40 -10.18
N ALA A 28 21.73 3.15 -9.31
CA ALA A 28 23.04 2.76 -8.79
C ALA A 28 22.95 1.49 -7.92
N GLU A 29 21.95 1.39 -7.06
CA GLU A 29 21.71 0.21 -6.22
C GLU A 29 21.41 -1.04 -7.07
N ILE A 30 20.55 -0.93 -8.08
CA ILE A 30 20.22 -2.04 -9.00
C ILE A 30 21.47 -2.49 -9.76
N LYS A 31 22.24 -1.54 -10.31
CA LYS A 31 23.47 -1.87 -11.03
C LYS A 31 24.48 -2.61 -10.14
N ALA A 32 24.68 -2.14 -8.92
CA ALA A 32 25.57 -2.77 -7.96
C ALA A 32 25.13 -4.21 -7.63
N ASP A 33 23.82 -4.47 -7.55
CA ASP A 33 23.32 -5.82 -7.32
C ASP A 33 23.48 -6.72 -8.53
N MET A 34 23.20 -6.23 -9.75
CA MET A 34 23.40 -6.98 -11.00
C MET A 34 24.87 -7.34 -11.25
N GLU A 35 25.83 -6.69 -10.61
CA GLU A 35 27.26 -6.96 -10.72
C GLU A 35 27.76 -7.95 -9.67
N LYS A 36 26.93 -8.34 -8.71
CA LYS A 36 27.26 -9.36 -7.70
C LYS A 36 27.22 -10.77 -8.29
N PRO A 37 27.98 -11.71 -7.73
CA PRO A 37 27.95 -13.11 -8.17
C PRO A 37 26.64 -13.83 -7.79
N GLN A 38 25.84 -13.25 -6.90
CA GLN A 38 24.51 -13.76 -6.50
C GLN A 38 23.43 -13.07 -7.32
N PRO A 39 22.40 -13.80 -7.81
CA PRO A 39 21.29 -13.20 -8.52
C PRO A 39 20.61 -12.12 -7.67
N MET A 40 20.32 -11.00 -8.32
CA MET A 40 19.57 -9.90 -7.68
C MET A 40 18.10 -10.31 -7.45
N GLU A 41 17.58 -10.03 -6.28
CA GLU A 41 16.16 -10.04 -6.01
C GLU A 41 15.77 -8.72 -5.32
N ARG A 42 15.34 -7.73 -6.12
CA ARG A 42 15.09 -6.37 -5.65
C ARG A 42 13.68 -5.90 -5.97
N LEU A 43 13.08 -5.19 -5.01
CA LEU A 43 11.82 -4.50 -5.19
C LEU A 43 12.07 -3.00 -5.35
N LEU A 44 11.56 -2.41 -6.43
CA LEU A 44 11.54 -0.98 -6.67
C LEU A 44 10.15 -0.44 -6.35
N CYS A 45 10.05 0.31 -5.26
CA CYS A 45 8.83 0.99 -4.83
C CYS A 45 8.89 2.46 -5.24
N GLY A 46 7.75 3.01 -5.60
CA GLY A 46 7.60 4.44 -5.87
C GLY A 46 6.18 4.73 -6.30
N ASP A 47 5.75 5.95 -6.06
CA ASP A 47 4.40 6.35 -6.41
C ASP A 47 4.14 6.28 -7.92
N VAL A 48 2.88 6.34 -8.32
CA VAL A 48 2.50 6.33 -9.73
C VAL A 48 3.10 7.56 -10.45
N GLY A 49 3.77 7.34 -11.58
CA GLY A 49 4.39 8.41 -12.35
C GLY A 49 5.76 8.88 -11.84
N TYR A 50 6.40 8.15 -10.91
CA TYR A 50 7.73 8.50 -10.37
C TYR A 50 8.90 7.93 -11.17
N GLY A 51 8.63 7.43 -12.38
CA GLY A 51 9.68 6.99 -13.31
C GLY A 51 10.25 5.60 -13.02
N LYS A 52 9.53 4.72 -12.29
CA LYS A 52 9.94 3.33 -12.09
C LYS A 52 10.26 2.62 -13.40
N THR A 53 9.50 2.89 -14.45
CA THR A 53 9.70 2.30 -15.79
C THR A 53 11.04 2.69 -16.39
N GLU A 54 11.51 3.94 -16.21
CA GLU A 54 12.83 4.36 -16.69
C GLU A 54 13.95 3.62 -15.95
N VAL A 55 13.84 3.48 -14.64
CA VAL A 55 14.81 2.71 -13.83
C VAL A 55 14.86 1.26 -14.30
N ALA A 56 13.71 0.63 -14.54
CA ALA A 56 13.62 -0.74 -15.03
C ALA A 56 14.20 -0.88 -16.46
N LEU A 57 13.96 0.10 -17.32
CA LEU A 57 14.51 0.13 -18.67
C LEU A 57 16.04 0.20 -18.65
N ARG A 58 16.63 0.98 -17.76
CA ARG A 58 18.11 1.05 -17.62
C ARG A 58 18.69 -0.26 -17.12
N ALA A 59 18.01 -0.96 -16.21
CA ALA A 59 18.40 -2.30 -15.80
C ALA A 59 18.33 -3.30 -16.97
N ALA A 60 17.24 -3.25 -17.77
CA ALA A 60 17.10 -4.06 -18.96
C ALA A 60 18.19 -3.77 -19.99
N PHE A 61 18.49 -2.50 -20.24
CA PHE A 61 19.54 -2.10 -21.17
C PHE A 61 20.92 -2.59 -20.74
N LYS A 62 21.24 -2.51 -19.43
CA LYS A 62 22.49 -3.08 -18.88
C LYS A 62 22.57 -4.59 -19.13
N ALA A 63 21.50 -5.34 -18.86
CA ALA A 63 21.48 -6.78 -19.10
C ALA A 63 21.70 -7.13 -20.59
N VAL A 64 21.10 -6.37 -21.50
CA VAL A 64 21.28 -6.54 -22.95
C VAL A 64 22.72 -6.25 -23.38
N LEU A 65 23.34 -5.20 -22.84
CA LEU A 65 24.75 -4.91 -23.11
C LEU A 65 25.70 -6.04 -22.65
N ASP A 66 25.31 -6.79 -21.62
CA ASP A 66 26.02 -7.97 -21.13
C ASP A 66 25.68 -9.25 -21.93
N GLY A 67 24.96 -9.11 -23.08
CA GLY A 67 24.56 -10.21 -23.95
C GLY A 67 23.47 -11.11 -23.39
N LYS A 68 22.66 -10.61 -22.44
CA LYS A 68 21.56 -11.34 -21.83
C LYS A 68 20.22 -10.91 -22.42
N GLN A 69 19.28 -11.86 -22.45
CA GLN A 69 17.89 -11.55 -22.78
C GLN A 69 17.13 -11.07 -21.52
N VAL A 70 16.12 -10.24 -21.73
CA VAL A 70 15.27 -9.67 -20.68
C VAL A 70 13.83 -10.04 -20.92
N ALA A 71 13.13 -10.49 -19.88
CA ALA A 71 11.69 -10.66 -19.87
C ALA A 71 11.02 -9.57 -19.02
N VAL A 72 9.99 -8.90 -19.57
CA VAL A 72 9.19 -7.90 -18.84
C VAL A 72 7.76 -8.43 -18.71
N LEU A 73 7.36 -8.73 -17.51
CA LEU A 73 6.06 -9.32 -17.19
C LEU A 73 5.11 -8.24 -16.66
N ALA A 74 4.02 -8.00 -17.37
CA ALA A 74 2.96 -7.07 -16.96
C ALA A 74 1.65 -7.82 -16.64
N PRO A 75 0.84 -7.35 -15.67
CA PRO A 75 -0.39 -8.05 -15.28
C PRO A 75 -1.52 -7.99 -16.31
N THR A 76 -1.51 -6.98 -17.18
CA THR A 76 -2.54 -6.78 -18.21
C THR A 76 -1.92 -6.55 -19.58
N THR A 77 -2.69 -6.84 -20.63
CA THR A 77 -2.26 -6.66 -22.03
C THR A 77 -2.02 -5.19 -22.35
N VAL A 78 -2.83 -4.29 -21.78
CA VAL A 78 -2.69 -2.84 -21.99
C VAL A 78 -1.39 -2.31 -21.38
N LEU A 79 -1.02 -2.75 -20.18
CA LEU A 79 0.26 -2.41 -19.59
C LEU A 79 1.44 -2.99 -20.36
N ALA A 80 1.33 -4.23 -20.83
CA ALA A 80 2.35 -4.83 -21.67
C ALA A 80 2.55 -4.02 -22.97
N GLN A 81 1.46 -3.56 -23.59
CA GLN A 81 1.50 -2.69 -24.78
C GLN A 81 2.17 -1.36 -24.46
N GLN A 82 1.84 -0.73 -23.35
CA GLN A 82 2.45 0.53 -22.91
C GLN A 82 3.96 0.37 -22.66
N HIS A 83 4.38 -0.66 -21.93
CA HIS A 83 5.80 -0.97 -21.74
C HIS A 83 6.50 -1.20 -23.10
N TYR A 84 5.86 -1.94 -24.00
CA TYR A 84 6.42 -2.20 -25.34
C TYR A 84 6.68 -0.90 -26.10
N ILE A 85 5.72 0.00 -26.16
CA ILE A 85 5.86 1.30 -26.83
C ILE A 85 7.01 2.10 -26.17
N THR A 86 6.98 2.25 -24.85
CA THR A 86 7.99 3.01 -24.11
C THR A 86 9.40 2.43 -24.31
N PHE A 87 9.56 1.12 -24.15
CA PHE A 87 10.88 0.48 -24.31
C PHE A 87 11.37 0.60 -25.75
N LYS A 88 10.53 0.32 -26.73
CA LYS A 88 10.87 0.40 -28.14
C LYS A 88 11.30 1.79 -28.57
N GLU A 89 10.59 2.84 -28.12
CA GLU A 89 10.96 4.23 -28.40
C GLU A 89 12.31 4.60 -27.76
N ARG A 90 12.50 4.23 -26.50
CA ARG A 90 13.72 4.56 -25.74
C ARG A 90 14.96 3.87 -26.27
N VAL A 91 14.87 2.63 -26.73
CA VAL A 91 16.01 1.87 -27.24
C VAL A 91 16.17 1.90 -28.76
N ARG A 92 15.32 2.66 -29.47
CA ARG A 92 15.24 2.71 -30.93
C ARG A 92 16.60 2.90 -31.65
N ASN A 93 17.48 3.72 -31.07
CA ASN A 93 18.75 4.11 -31.66
C ASN A 93 19.93 3.23 -31.22
N PHE A 94 19.69 2.19 -30.42
CA PHE A 94 20.74 1.40 -29.78
C PHE A 94 20.87 -0.02 -30.34
N GLY A 95 20.09 -0.36 -31.38
CA GLY A 95 20.14 -1.70 -31.98
C GLY A 95 19.59 -2.81 -31.10
N VAL A 96 18.77 -2.47 -30.10
CA VAL A 96 18.12 -3.43 -29.18
C VAL A 96 16.77 -3.84 -29.76
N GLU A 97 16.57 -5.15 -29.90
CA GLU A 97 15.34 -5.70 -30.47
C GLU A 97 14.30 -6.01 -29.40
N VAL A 98 13.19 -5.27 -29.43
CA VAL A 98 12.08 -5.41 -28.48
C VAL A 98 10.88 -6.06 -29.18
N ARG A 99 10.29 -7.10 -28.57
CA ARG A 99 9.07 -7.76 -29.05
C ARG A 99 8.02 -7.77 -27.96
N LEU A 100 6.76 -7.86 -28.42
CA LEU A 100 5.57 -8.00 -27.58
C LEU A 100 4.96 -9.38 -27.80
N LEU A 101 4.62 -10.07 -26.71
CA LEU A 101 3.88 -11.32 -26.75
C LEU A 101 2.65 -11.23 -25.85
N ASN A 102 1.51 -11.00 -26.47
CA ASN A 102 0.22 -10.94 -25.80
C ASN A 102 -0.86 -11.66 -26.63
N ARG A 103 -2.09 -11.67 -26.15
CA ARG A 103 -3.21 -12.34 -26.83
C ARG A 103 -3.70 -11.65 -28.11
N PHE A 104 -3.33 -10.37 -28.33
CA PHE A 104 -3.66 -9.66 -29.57
C PHE A 104 -2.74 -10.04 -30.73
N CYS A 105 -1.59 -10.62 -30.45
CA CYS A 105 -0.75 -11.18 -31.48
C CYS A 105 -1.47 -12.37 -32.15
N THR A 106 -1.57 -12.35 -33.44
CA THR A 106 -2.13 -13.49 -34.20
C THR A 106 -1.31 -14.75 -33.92
N PRO A 107 -1.87 -15.95 -34.08
CA PRO A 107 -1.14 -17.21 -33.91
C PRO A 107 0.14 -17.30 -34.75
N LYS A 108 0.12 -16.66 -35.94
CA LYS A 108 1.31 -16.58 -36.80
C LYS A 108 2.38 -15.68 -36.21
N GLU A 109 2.01 -14.49 -35.74
CA GLU A 109 2.94 -13.55 -35.09
C GLU A 109 3.52 -14.15 -33.82
N GLN A 110 2.70 -14.78 -32.96
CA GLN A 110 3.18 -15.46 -31.77
C GLN A 110 4.25 -16.50 -32.10
N ARG A 111 4.03 -17.35 -33.11
CA ARG A 111 5.02 -18.35 -33.55
C ARG A 111 6.32 -17.69 -34.03
N THR A 112 6.22 -16.61 -34.79
CA THR A 112 7.37 -15.86 -35.27
C THR A 112 8.17 -15.28 -34.09
N VAL A 113 7.51 -14.60 -33.16
CA VAL A 113 8.16 -14.02 -31.97
C VAL A 113 8.81 -15.12 -31.12
N LEU A 114 8.13 -16.23 -30.87
CA LEU A 114 8.69 -17.35 -30.09
C LEU A 114 9.93 -17.94 -30.75
N GLN A 115 9.95 -18.08 -32.08
CA GLN A 115 11.12 -18.54 -32.81
C GLN A 115 12.27 -17.53 -32.74
N GLU A 116 11.99 -16.24 -32.92
CA GLU A 116 12.99 -15.17 -32.81
C GLU A 116 13.61 -15.11 -31.41
N VAL A 117 12.82 -15.32 -30.36
CA VAL A 117 13.31 -15.39 -28.97
C VAL A 117 14.22 -16.61 -28.77
N ALA A 118 13.78 -17.79 -29.25
CA ALA A 118 14.58 -19.02 -29.17
C ALA A 118 15.87 -18.97 -29.99
N ASP A 119 15.88 -18.21 -31.09
CA ASP A 119 17.08 -17.96 -31.91
C ASP A 119 18.00 -16.90 -31.29
N GLY A 120 17.64 -16.27 -30.16
CA GLY A 120 18.42 -15.20 -29.52
C GLY A 120 18.42 -13.87 -30.29
N LYS A 121 17.44 -13.66 -31.20
CA LYS A 121 17.31 -12.42 -32.01
C LYS A 121 16.51 -11.33 -31.29
N VAL A 122 15.86 -11.66 -30.20
CA VAL A 122 15.07 -10.73 -29.36
C VAL A 122 15.83 -10.50 -28.07
N ASP A 123 16.14 -9.24 -27.79
CA ASP A 123 16.85 -8.84 -26.58
C ASP A 123 15.88 -8.65 -25.41
N ILE A 124 14.73 -8.03 -25.68
CA ILE A 124 13.71 -7.74 -24.64
C ILE A 124 12.35 -8.25 -25.12
N LEU A 125 11.80 -9.22 -24.39
CA LEU A 125 10.44 -9.72 -24.64
C LEU A 125 9.49 -9.19 -23.55
N ILE A 126 8.47 -8.47 -23.97
CA ILE A 126 7.45 -7.89 -23.09
C ILE A 126 6.13 -8.63 -23.26
N GLY A 127 5.43 -8.95 -22.18
CA GLY A 127 4.13 -9.60 -22.29
C GLY A 127 3.43 -9.81 -20.96
N THR A 128 2.32 -10.52 -21.03
CA THR A 128 1.52 -10.90 -19.86
C THR A 128 1.92 -12.30 -19.36
N HIS A 129 1.06 -12.91 -18.54
CA HIS A 129 1.24 -14.31 -18.10
C HIS A 129 1.49 -15.31 -19.24
N ARG A 130 1.28 -14.92 -20.52
CA ARG A 130 1.63 -15.69 -21.72
C ARG A 130 3.13 -16.02 -21.76
N LEU A 131 3.99 -15.14 -21.22
CA LEU A 131 5.43 -15.40 -21.12
C LEU A 131 5.78 -16.62 -20.27
N LEU A 132 4.92 -16.96 -19.29
CA LEU A 132 5.14 -18.07 -18.35
C LEU A 132 4.71 -19.45 -18.92
N GLN A 133 4.37 -19.53 -20.19
CA GLN A 133 4.01 -20.80 -20.82
C GLN A 133 5.27 -21.59 -21.20
N PRO A 134 5.22 -22.94 -21.24
CA PRO A 134 6.38 -23.79 -21.48
C PRO A 134 7.00 -23.65 -22.88
N ASP A 135 6.27 -23.08 -23.85
CA ASP A 135 6.72 -22.87 -25.22
C ASP A 135 7.58 -21.62 -25.41
N VAL A 136 7.71 -20.80 -24.35
CA VAL A 136 8.60 -19.63 -24.37
C VAL A 136 9.99 -20.06 -23.87
N ASN A 137 10.94 -20.10 -24.77
CA ASN A 137 12.30 -20.53 -24.46
C ASN A 137 13.31 -19.39 -24.66
N PHE A 138 14.02 -19.03 -23.60
CA PHE A 138 15.07 -18.02 -23.62
C PHE A 138 16.43 -18.72 -23.50
N PRO A 139 17.27 -18.72 -24.52
CA PRO A 139 18.61 -19.32 -24.44
C PRO A 139 19.55 -18.57 -23.47
N SER A 140 19.34 -17.30 -23.22
CA SER A 140 20.25 -16.47 -22.39
C SER A 140 19.49 -15.47 -21.47
N LEU A 141 18.37 -15.89 -20.88
CA LEU A 141 17.64 -15.03 -19.94
C LEU A 141 18.53 -14.63 -18.75
N GLY A 142 18.71 -13.33 -18.53
CA GLY A 142 19.51 -12.80 -17.44
C GLY A 142 18.75 -11.90 -16.48
N LEU A 143 17.66 -11.27 -16.94
CA LEU A 143 16.85 -10.37 -16.10
C LEU A 143 15.35 -10.60 -16.33
N LEU A 144 14.62 -10.72 -15.23
CA LEU A 144 13.16 -10.71 -15.21
C LEU A 144 12.66 -9.43 -14.51
N ILE A 145 11.89 -8.61 -15.21
CA ILE A 145 11.22 -7.45 -14.66
C ILE A 145 9.75 -7.80 -14.48
N ILE A 146 9.21 -7.56 -13.28
CA ILE A 146 7.80 -7.86 -12.95
C ILE A 146 7.12 -6.57 -12.52
N ASP A 147 6.15 -6.12 -13.29
CA ASP A 147 5.35 -4.95 -12.91
C ASP A 147 4.12 -5.39 -12.08
N GLU A 148 3.84 -4.67 -10.98
CA GLU A 148 2.70 -4.90 -10.09
C GLU A 148 2.56 -6.39 -9.66
N GLU A 149 3.63 -6.98 -9.13
CA GLU A 149 3.72 -8.41 -8.74
C GLU A 149 2.51 -8.88 -7.91
N GLN A 150 1.95 -8.03 -7.06
CA GLN A 150 0.80 -8.34 -6.20
C GLN A 150 -0.47 -8.70 -6.98
N ARG A 151 -0.56 -8.34 -8.27
CA ARG A 151 -1.71 -8.61 -9.13
C ARG A 151 -1.70 -9.99 -9.78
N PHE A 152 -0.59 -10.71 -9.69
CA PHE A 152 -0.51 -12.07 -10.22
C PHE A 152 -1.14 -13.08 -9.25
N GLY A 153 -1.89 -14.03 -9.80
CA GLY A 153 -2.49 -15.12 -9.04
C GLY A 153 -1.46 -16.10 -8.48
N VAL A 154 -1.87 -16.93 -7.51
CA VAL A 154 -0.98 -17.89 -6.82
C VAL A 154 -0.25 -18.81 -7.80
N ALA A 155 -0.97 -19.41 -8.76
CA ALA A 155 -0.39 -20.30 -9.76
C ALA A 155 0.64 -19.61 -10.67
N GLN A 156 0.44 -18.32 -10.97
CA GLN A 156 1.38 -17.52 -11.75
C GLN A 156 2.62 -17.19 -10.93
N LYS A 157 2.46 -16.85 -9.65
CA LYS A 157 3.58 -16.60 -8.72
C LYS A 157 4.46 -17.83 -8.53
N GLU A 158 3.88 -19.03 -8.49
CA GLU A 158 4.65 -20.27 -8.43
C GLU A 158 5.49 -20.51 -9.70
N LYS A 159 4.93 -20.19 -10.88
CA LYS A 159 5.69 -20.26 -12.14
C LYS A 159 6.82 -19.22 -12.18
N ILE A 160 6.55 -17.99 -11.74
CA ILE A 160 7.54 -16.93 -11.62
C ILE A 160 8.68 -17.40 -10.69
N LYS A 161 8.39 -17.96 -9.55
CA LYS A 161 9.41 -18.50 -8.62
C LYS A 161 10.34 -19.54 -9.25
N LYS A 162 9.84 -20.35 -10.18
CA LYS A 162 10.69 -21.32 -10.90
C LYS A 162 11.67 -20.65 -11.86
N TRP A 163 11.35 -19.47 -12.36
CA TRP A 163 12.24 -18.67 -13.20
C TRP A 163 13.31 -17.92 -12.38
N HIS A 164 13.06 -17.66 -11.10
CA HIS A 164 14.00 -16.97 -10.21
C HIS A 164 15.33 -17.71 -9.97
N LEU A 165 15.40 -19.00 -10.30
CA LEU A 165 16.59 -19.79 -10.05
C LEU A 165 17.71 -19.40 -11.02
N GLY A 166 18.60 -18.51 -10.57
CA GLY A 166 19.83 -18.15 -11.26
C GLY A 166 19.76 -16.95 -12.19
N ILE A 167 18.68 -16.14 -12.15
CA ILE A 167 18.55 -14.89 -12.91
C ILE A 167 18.24 -13.72 -11.98
N ASP A 168 18.58 -12.52 -12.43
CA ASP A 168 18.22 -11.29 -11.73
C ASP A 168 16.71 -11.02 -11.83
N VAL A 169 16.11 -10.57 -10.74
CA VAL A 169 14.70 -10.23 -10.67
C VAL A 169 14.51 -8.83 -10.10
N LEU A 170 13.82 -7.98 -10.86
CA LEU A 170 13.41 -6.65 -10.49
C LEU A 170 11.88 -6.55 -10.46
N SER A 171 11.30 -6.46 -9.28
CA SER A 171 9.86 -6.24 -9.12
C SER A 171 9.55 -4.75 -8.96
N LEU A 172 8.51 -4.26 -9.64
CA LEU A 172 8.04 -2.87 -9.55
C LEU A 172 6.71 -2.82 -8.78
N SER A 173 6.56 -1.85 -7.89
CA SER A 173 5.30 -1.62 -7.18
C SER A 173 4.95 -0.14 -7.07
N ALA A 174 3.69 0.19 -7.35
CA ALA A 174 3.15 1.52 -7.14
C ALA A 174 2.47 1.68 -5.77
N THR A 175 2.38 0.60 -4.97
CA THR A 175 1.88 0.71 -3.60
C THR A 175 3.00 1.16 -2.68
N PRO A 176 2.87 2.33 -2.04
CA PRO A 176 3.83 2.74 -1.03
C PRO A 176 3.70 1.82 0.19
N ILE A 177 4.65 0.91 0.34
CA ILE A 177 4.74 0.06 1.52
C ILE A 177 5.79 0.71 2.44
N PRO A 178 5.48 0.99 3.71
CA PRO A 178 6.47 1.46 4.66
C PRO A 178 7.68 0.53 4.68
N ARG A 179 8.90 1.09 4.60
CA ARG A 179 10.15 0.31 4.52
C ARG A 179 10.25 -0.73 5.63
N THR A 180 9.80 -0.39 6.83
CA THR A 180 9.76 -1.28 8.00
C THR A 180 8.82 -2.46 7.80
N LEU A 181 7.61 -2.21 7.27
CA LEU A 181 6.65 -3.26 6.96
C LEU A 181 7.13 -4.13 5.79
N HIS A 182 7.82 -3.53 4.82
CA HIS A 182 8.39 -4.26 3.70
C HIS A 182 9.54 -5.16 4.14
N MET A 183 10.46 -4.68 4.98
CA MET A 183 11.55 -5.52 5.52
C MET A 183 11.03 -6.70 6.35
N ALA A 184 9.87 -6.52 7.01
CA ALA A 184 9.19 -7.59 7.73
C ALA A 184 8.44 -8.58 6.82
N LEU A 185 7.87 -8.11 5.69
CA LEU A 185 7.02 -8.93 4.81
C LEU A 185 7.77 -9.66 3.69
N VAL A 186 8.94 -9.18 3.29
CA VAL A 186 9.65 -9.64 2.08
C VAL A 186 10.95 -10.34 2.44
N ASN A 187 10.87 -11.46 3.10
CA ASN A 187 11.87 -12.56 3.19
C ASN A 187 13.29 -12.28 2.65
N GLY A 188 13.88 -11.10 2.96
CA GLY A 188 15.28 -10.81 2.59
C GLY A 188 15.49 -10.21 1.20
N ARG A 189 14.47 -9.77 0.47
CA ARG A 189 14.62 -9.00 -0.78
C ARG A 189 15.18 -7.62 -0.51
N ASP A 190 16.12 -7.16 -1.35
CA ASP A 190 16.59 -5.79 -1.33
C ASP A 190 15.51 -4.81 -1.86
N MET A 191 15.51 -3.58 -1.39
CA MET A 191 14.52 -2.59 -1.77
C MET A 191 15.13 -1.24 -2.11
N SER A 192 14.63 -0.64 -3.19
CA SER A 192 14.86 0.77 -3.53
C SER A 192 13.53 1.53 -3.52
N VAL A 193 13.53 2.74 -3.02
CA VAL A 193 12.32 3.58 -2.92
C VAL A 193 12.55 4.91 -3.65
N ILE A 194 11.60 5.30 -4.49
CA ILE A 194 11.56 6.61 -5.15
C ILE A 194 10.47 7.43 -4.45
N GLU A 195 10.89 8.39 -3.64
CA GLU A 195 10.01 9.27 -2.86
C GLU A 195 9.85 10.66 -3.49
N SER A 196 10.82 11.08 -4.33
CA SER A 196 10.82 12.38 -4.99
C SER A 196 10.03 12.34 -6.30
N PRO A 197 9.01 13.20 -6.48
CA PRO A 197 8.31 13.34 -7.75
C PRO A 197 9.23 14.00 -8.80
N PRO A 198 9.00 13.73 -10.11
CA PRO A 198 9.63 14.52 -11.18
C PRO A 198 9.27 16.02 -11.08
N GLU A 199 10.23 16.90 -11.39
CA GLU A 199 10.08 18.36 -11.22
C GLU A 199 8.95 18.96 -12.06
N ASP A 200 8.68 18.44 -13.24
CA ASP A 200 7.65 18.93 -14.15
C ASP A 200 6.22 18.53 -13.80
N ARG A 201 6.01 17.79 -12.72
CA ARG A 201 4.69 17.29 -12.35
C ARG A 201 3.93 18.28 -11.48
N LEU A 202 2.78 18.75 -11.97
CA LEU A 202 1.89 19.61 -11.21
C LEU A 202 1.02 18.80 -10.21
N PRO A 203 0.72 19.35 -9.03
CA PRO A 203 -0.23 18.75 -8.10
C PRO A 203 -1.61 18.61 -8.75
N VAL A 204 -2.38 17.58 -8.32
CA VAL A 204 -3.75 17.38 -8.76
C VAL A 204 -4.68 18.19 -7.86
N GLU A 205 -5.40 19.17 -8.43
CA GLU A 205 -6.43 19.89 -7.70
C GLU A 205 -7.56 18.94 -7.29
N THR A 206 -7.78 18.84 -6.00
CA THR A 206 -8.68 17.85 -5.40
C THR A 206 -9.89 18.51 -4.78
N TYR A 207 -11.08 18.13 -5.24
CA TYR A 207 -12.38 18.59 -4.74
C TYR A 207 -13.14 17.44 -4.09
N VAL A 208 -13.65 17.67 -2.89
CA VAL A 208 -14.53 16.74 -2.17
C VAL A 208 -15.84 17.45 -1.89
N SER A 209 -16.95 16.96 -2.45
CA SER A 209 -18.26 17.62 -2.31
C SER A 209 -19.43 16.67 -2.53
N GLU A 210 -20.64 17.11 -2.17
CA GLU A 210 -21.85 16.46 -2.62
C GLU A 210 -21.99 16.51 -4.15
N TYR A 211 -22.61 15.48 -4.72
CA TYR A 211 -22.87 15.40 -6.14
C TYR A 211 -23.77 16.56 -6.60
N ASN A 212 -23.35 17.26 -7.64
CA ASN A 212 -24.11 18.36 -8.25
C ASN A 212 -23.97 18.31 -9.78
N ASP A 213 -25.10 18.30 -10.50
CA ASP A 213 -25.13 18.23 -11.96
C ASP A 213 -24.40 19.41 -12.64
N GLY A 214 -24.50 20.61 -12.06
CA GLY A 214 -23.85 21.81 -12.59
C GLY A 214 -22.32 21.71 -12.51
N MET A 215 -21.79 21.25 -11.37
CA MET A 215 -20.37 21.03 -11.16
C MET A 215 -19.82 19.93 -12.09
N ILE A 216 -20.53 18.82 -12.22
CA ILE A 216 -20.13 17.73 -13.13
C ILE A 216 -20.12 18.22 -14.58
N LYS A 217 -21.16 18.93 -15.01
CA LYS A 217 -21.21 19.53 -16.35
C LYS A 217 -20.01 20.45 -16.62
N GLU A 218 -19.72 21.35 -15.70
CA GLU A 218 -18.59 22.28 -15.81
C GLU A 218 -17.24 21.54 -15.89
N ALA A 219 -17.04 20.51 -15.06
CA ALA A 219 -15.84 19.69 -15.07
C ALA A 219 -15.65 18.98 -16.43
N LEU A 220 -16.71 18.38 -16.98
CA LEU A 220 -16.69 17.74 -18.29
C LEU A 220 -16.40 18.74 -19.41
N GLU A 221 -17.15 19.84 -19.48
CA GLU A 221 -16.98 20.85 -20.55
C GLU A 221 -15.60 21.52 -20.50
N ARG A 222 -15.05 21.77 -19.31
CA ARG A 222 -13.72 22.33 -19.14
C ARG A 222 -12.65 21.41 -19.74
N GLU A 223 -12.73 20.09 -19.43
CA GLU A 223 -11.75 19.14 -19.96
C GLU A 223 -11.87 18.97 -21.47
N LEU A 224 -13.09 18.89 -22.00
CA LEU A 224 -13.35 18.78 -23.43
C LEU A 224 -12.84 20.00 -24.22
N ARG A 225 -13.07 21.22 -23.70
CA ARG A 225 -12.58 22.48 -24.34
C ARG A 225 -11.07 22.51 -24.51
N ARG A 226 -10.32 21.88 -23.62
CA ARG A 226 -8.85 21.82 -23.72
C ARG A 226 -8.33 20.55 -24.42
N GLY A 227 -9.22 19.77 -25.00
CA GLY A 227 -8.89 18.53 -25.73
C GLY A 227 -8.38 17.41 -24.86
N GLY A 228 -8.70 17.44 -23.57
CA GLY A 228 -8.36 16.38 -22.63
C GLY A 228 -9.42 15.29 -22.55
N ARG A 229 -9.16 14.28 -21.73
CA ARG A 229 -10.02 13.13 -21.51
C ARG A 229 -10.36 12.97 -20.05
N ILE A 230 -11.43 12.24 -19.77
CA ILE A 230 -12.01 12.17 -18.44
C ILE A 230 -12.16 10.70 -18.02
N TYR A 231 -11.65 10.38 -16.84
CA TYR A 231 -12.06 9.17 -16.12
C TYR A 231 -13.30 9.50 -15.28
N TYR A 232 -14.35 8.71 -15.45
CA TYR A 232 -15.53 8.75 -14.58
C TYR A 232 -15.72 7.39 -13.92
N ILE A 233 -15.61 7.33 -12.60
CA ILE A 233 -15.59 6.08 -11.84
C ILE A 233 -16.84 5.99 -10.99
N SER A 234 -17.51 4.83 -11.05
CA SER A 234 -18.62 4.46 -10.17
C SER A 234 -18.38 3.06 -9.61
N ASN A 235 -18.74 2.81 -8.36
CA ASN A 235 -18.53 1.50 -7.73
C ASN A 235 -19.59 0.43 -8.10
N ARG A 236 -20.60 0.79 -8.90
CA ARG A 236 -21.71 -0.12 -9.28
C ARG A 236 -21.82 -0.28 -10.79
N VAL A 237 -21.69 -1.50 -11.25
CA VAL A 237 -21.87 -1.84 -12.69
C VAL A 237 -23.26 -1.46 -13.18
N SER A 238 -24.32 -1.73 -12.38
CA SER A 238 -25.71 -1.40 -12.73
C SER A 238 -26.00 0.09 -12.87
N ALA A 239 -25.14 0.95 -12.32
CA ALA A 239 -25.29 2.41 -12.39
C ALA A 239 -24.65 3.00 -13.67
N LEU A 240 -23.78 2.28 -14.37
CA LEU A 240 -22.97 2.83 -15.47
C LEU A 240 -23.83 3.26 -16.66
N GLU A 241 -24.77 2.44 -17.14
CA GLU A 241 -25.63 2.79 -18.28
C GLU A 241 -26.57 3.97 -17.97
N PRO A 242 -27.31 3.99 -16.83
CA PRO A 242 -28.09 5.17 -16.42
C PRO A 242 -27.25 6.44 -16.32
N LEU A 243 -26.02 6.30 -15.78
CA LEU A 243 -25.09 7.41 -15.63
C LEU A 243 -24.59 7.91 -16.98
N ALA A 244 -24.24 7.03 -17.91
CA ALA A 244 -23.87 7.40 -19.29
C ALA A 244 -25.00 8.19 -19.98
N ALA A 245 -26.25 7.71 -19.85
CA ALA A 245 -27.41 8.42 -20.38
C ALA A 245 -27.60 9.80 -19.74
N LYS A 246 -27.33 9.93 -18.45
CA LYS A 246 -27.35 11.21 -17.71
C LYS A 246 -26.26 12.16 -18.21
N LEU A 247 -25.02 11.69 -18.36
CA LEU A 247 -23.90 12.52 -18.83
C LEU A 247 -24.12 13.00 -20.25
N ARG A 248 -24.66 12.17 -21.16
CA ARG A 248 -25.01 12.59 -22.54
C ARG A 248 -26.12 13.67 -22.56
N ARG A 249 -27.02 13.70 -21.56
CA ARG A 249 -28.02 14.78 -21.42
C ARG A 249 -27.39 16.06 -20.88
N LEU A 250 -26.43 15.94 -19.94
CA LEU A 250 -25.73 17.11 -19.39
C LEU A 250 -24.82 17.79 -20.40
N VAL A 251 -24.13 16.99 -21.22
CA VAL A 251 -23.19 17.47 -22.24
C VAL A 251 -23.53 16.77 -23.57
N PRO A 252 -24.39 17.35 -24.42
CA PRO A 252 -24.74 16.79 -25.71
C PRO A 252 -23.52 16.61 -26.61
N GLY A 253 -23.42 15.43 -27.24
CA GLY A 253 -22.32 15.11 -28.16
C GLY A 253 -21.07 14.48 -27.49
N ILE A 254 -21.05 14.33 -26.18
CA ILE A 254 -19.94 13.66 -25.47
C ILE A 254 -19.88 12.18 -25.84
N SER A 255 -18.70 11.70 -26.22
CA SER A 255 -18.47 10.28 -26.50
C SER A 255 -18.06 9.54 -25.23
N ILE A 256 -18.80 8.49 -24.89
CA ILE A 256 -18.59 7.72 -23.65
C ILE A 256 -18.41 6.26 -24.00
N LYS A 257 -17.30 5.67 -23.50
CA LYS A 257 -17.07 4.23 -23.51
C LYS A 257 -17.25 3.70 -22.08
N ILE A 258 -17.95 2.58 -21.94
CA ILE A 258 -18.17 1.93 -20.64
C ILE A 258 -17.21 0.76 -20.49
N ALA A 259 -16.63 0.59 -19.29
CA ALA A 259 -15.71 -0.50 -18.99
C ALA A 259 -15.89 -1.00 -17.53
N HIS A 260 -16.08 -2.31 -17.35
CA HIS A 260 -16.23 -2.93 -16.04
C HIS A 260 -15.78 -4.38 -16.01
N GLY A 261 -15.46 -4.92 -14.82
CA GLY A 261 -14.88 -6.24 -14.65
C GLY A 261 -15.79 -7.43 -15.00
N GLN A 262 -17.09 -7.21 -15.28
CA GLN A 262 -18.01 -8.26 -15.73
C GLN A 262 -18.08 -8.39 -17.27
N MET A 263 -17.44 -7.46 -17.99
CA MET A 263 -17.29 -7.57 -19.43
C MET A 263 -16.35 -8.73 -19.78
N ASN A 264 -16.50 -9.29 -20.97
CA ASN A 264 -15.47 -10.19 -21.46
C ASN A 264 -14.15 -9.41 -21.63
N GLU A 265 -13.05 -10.10 -21.51
CA GLU A 265 -11.72 -9.48 -21.52
C GLU A 265 -11.46 -8.69 -22.81
N ASP A 266 -11.92 -9.17 -23.97
CA ASP A 266 -11.72 -8.50 -25.27
C ASP A 266 -12.46 -7.17 -25.35
N ALA A 267 -13.72 -7.11 -24.90
CA ALA A 267 -14.51 -5.88 -24.88
C ALA A 267 -13.95 -4.86 -23.86
N LEU A 268 -13.44 -5.36 -22.72
CA LEU A 268 -12.81 -4.51 -21.72
C LEU A 268 -11.55 -3.85 -22.28
N GLU A 269 -10.70 -4.63 -22.94
CA GLU A 269 -9.46 -4.13 -23.53
C GLU A 269 -9.74 -3.20 -24.70
N ASP A 270 -10.72 -3.51 -25.57
CA ASP A 270 -11.13 -2.60 -26.64
C ASP A 270 -11.56 -1.24 -26.09
N ALA A 271 -12.33 -1.23 -25.00
CA ALA A 271 -12.74 0.01 -24.35
C ALA A 271 -11.53 0.81 -23.82
N MET A 272 -10.55 0.13 -23.22
CA MET A 272 -9.34 0.76 -22.69
C MET A 272 -8.43 1.29 -23.80
N ILE A 273 -8.24 0.54 -24.88
CA ILE A 273 -7.45 0.96 -26.05
C ILE A 273 -8.13 2.12 -26.75
N THR A 274 -9.44 2.05 -27.00
CA THR A 274 -10.23 3.14 -27.59
C THR A 274 -10.02 4.44 -26.78
N PHE A 275 -10.06 4.37 -25.47
CA PHE A 275 -9.82 5.54 -24.62
C PHE A 275 -8.36 6.01 -24.66
N TYR A 276 -7.41 5.10 -24.68
CA TYR A 276 -5.97 5.44 -24.78
C TYR A 276 -5.66 6.15 -26.11
N GLU A 277 -6.19 5.65 -27.23
CA GLU A 277 -5.96 6.20 -28.56
C GLU A 277 -6.77 7.47 -28.87
N GLY A 278 -7.76 7.80 -28.03
CA GLY A 278 -8.57 8.99 -28.16
C GLY A 278 -9.87 8.83 -28.93
N GLY A 279 -10.31 7.61 -29.08
CA GLY A 279 -11.59 7.30 -29.69
C GLY A 279 -12.82 7.65 -28.85
N CYS A 280 -12.63 8.10 -27.61
CA CYS A 280 -13.73 8.61 -26.77
C CYS A 280 -13.23 9.67 -25.78
N ASP A 281 -14.17 10.51 -25.31
CA ASP A 281 -13.91 11.61 -24.38
C ASP A 281 -13.89 11.15 -22.92
N VAL A 282 -14.80 10.24 -22.59
CA VAL A 282 -15.00 9.72 -21.22
C VAL A 282 -14.88 8.21 -21.19
N LEU A 283 -14.03 7.72 -20.30
CA LEU A 283 -14.08 6.32 -19.86
C LEU A 283 -14.91 6.24 -18.60
N LEU A 284 -16.13 5.73 -18.70
CA LEU A 284 -17.02 5.47 -17.58
C LEU A 284 -16.83 4.04 -17.10
N CYS A 285 -16.29 3.87 -15.89
CA CYS A 285 -15.85 2.54 -15.46
C CYS A 285 -16.02 2.29 -13.96
N THR A 286 -15.81 1.05 -13.56
CA THR A 286 -15.60 0.66 -12.17
C THR A 286 -14.12 0.79 -11.77
N THR A 287 -13.69 0.17 -10.68
CA THR A 287 -12.32 0.22 -10.13
C THR A 287 -11.22 -0.35 -11.03
N ILE A 288 -11.56 -0.82 -12.24
CA ILE A 288 -10.58 -1.36 -13.21
C ILE A 288 -9.46 -0.36 -13.58
N VAL A 289 -9.69 0.93 -13.39
CA VAL A 289 -8.69 2.00 -13.64
C VAL A 289 -7.48 1.89 -12.69
N GLU A 290 -7.59 1.15 -11.59
CA GLU A 290 -6.44 0.83 -10.73
C GLU A 290 -5.32 0.06 -11.47
N ASN A 291 -5.59 -0.43 -12.70
CA ASN A 291 -4.69 -1.29 -13.47
C ASN A 291 -3.47 -0.61 -14.12
N GLY A 292 -3.10 0.58 -13.70
CA GLY A 292 -1.79 1.15 -14.06
C GLY A 292 -1.71 1.88 -15.39
N LEU A 293 -2.77 1.89 -16.22
CA LEU A 293 -2.76 2.55 -17.53
C LEU A 293 -2.44 4.05 -17.41
N ASP A 294 -1.45 4.49 -18.16
CA ASP A 294 -1.08 5.89 -18.30
C ASP A 294 -1.72 6.48 -19.58
N VAL A 295 -2.64 7.42 -19.39
CA VAL A 295 -3.27 8.15 -20.49
C VAL A 295 -2.88 9.64 -20.34
N PRO A 296 -1.87 10.11 -21.07
CA PRO A 296 -1.31 11.46 -20.88
C PRO A 296 -2.32 12.61 -21.00
N LEU A 297 -3.36 12.42 -21.81
CA LEU A 297 -4.42 13.42 -22.00
C LEU A 297 -5.57 13.30 -21.01
N ALA A 298 -5.58 12.31 -20.13
CA ALA A 298 -6.58 12.18 -19.05
C ALA A 298 -6.17 13.05 -17.86
N ASN A 299 -6.69 14.28 -17.80
CA ASN A 299 -6.36 15.25 -16.77
C ASN A 299 -7.53 15.56 -15.82
N THR A 300 -8.68 14.92 -16.00
CA THR A 300 -9.81 15.02 -15.07
C THR A 300 -10.28 13.63 -14.67
N ILE A 301 -10.46 13.41 -13.37
CA ILE A 301 -11.06 12.21 -12.82
C ILE A 301 -12.23 12.59 -11.91
N ILE A 302 -13.35 11.89 -12.08
CA ILE A 302 -14.56 12.05 -11.27
C ILE A 302 -14.86 10.69 -10.63
N ILE A 303 -14.97 10.65 -9.31
CA ILE A 303 -15.25 9.44 -8.54
C ILE A 303 -16.59 9.61 -7.84
N ASP A 304 -17.61 8.92 -8.36
CA ASP A 304 -18.97 8.94 -7.83
C ASP A 304 -19.16 7.90 -6.72
N GLY A 305 -19.76 8.31 -5.61
CA GLY A 305 -19.86 7.50 -4.41
C GLY A 305 -18.50 7.29 -3.73
N ALA A 306 -17.67 8.34 -3.68
CA ALA A 306 -16.31 8.30 -3.14
C ALA A 306 -16.24 7.82 -1.68
N ASP A 307 -17.31 8.00 -0.92
CA ASP A 307 -17.49 7.51 0.46
C ASP A 307 -17.46 5.97 0.59
N ASN A 308 -17.65 5.25 -0.51
CA ASN A 308 -17.64 3.78 -0.52
C ASN A 308 -16.26 3.17 -0.86
N PHE A 309 -15.25 3.99 -1.11
CA PHE A 309 -13.91 3.53 -1.45
C PHE A 309 -12.93 3.62 -0.28
N GLY A 310 -11.92 2.77 -0.27
CA GLY A 310 -10.80 2.87 0.66
C GLY A 310 -9.88 4.06 0.32
N LEU A 311 -9.19 4.60 1.34
CA LEU A 311 -8.30 5.76 1.15
C LEU A 311 -7.19 5.48 0.15
N SER A 312 -6.55 4.31 0.23
CA SER A 312 -5.52 3.88 -0.72
C SER A 312 -6.05 3.77 -2.16
N GLN A 313 -7.30 3.30 -2.34
CA GLN A 313 -7.93 3.24 -3.66
C GLN A 313 -8.18 4.65 -4.22
N LEU A 314 -8.75 5.55 -3.40
CA LEU A 314 -8.97 6.95 -3.81
C LEU A 314 -7.66 7.62 -4.23
N TYR A 315 -6.58 7.38 -3.49
CA TYR A 315 -5.26 7.90 -3.82
C TYR A 315 -4.70 7.32 -5.13
N GLN A 316 -4.78 6.02 -5.34
CA GLN A 316 -4.35 5.36 -6.57
C GLN A 316 -5.13 5.85 -7.78
N MET A 317 -6.46 6.02 -7.65
CA MET A 317 -7.32 6.55 -8.70
C MET A 317 -6.98 8.03 -8.99
N ARG A 318 -6.75 8.87 -7.98
CA ARG A 318 -6.26 10.24 -8.17
C ARG A 318 -4.95 10.28 -8.94
N GLY A 319 -4.04 9.35 -8.67
CA GLY A 319 -2.76 9.22 -9.36
C GLY A 319 -2.85 8.83 -10.85
N ARG A 320 -4.06 8.54 -11.37
CA ARG A 320 -4.27 8.27 -12.80
C ARG A 320 -4.31 9.54 -13.66
N VAL A 321 -4.47 10.68 -13.06
CA VAL A 321 -4.40 12.00 -13.73
C VAL A 321 -3.20 12.80 -13.23
N GLY A 322 -2.86 13.90 -13.94
CA GLY A 322 -1.72 14.75 -13.57
C GLY A 322 -0.38 14.14 -13.92
N ARG A 323 -0.27 13.49 -15.08
CA ARG A 323 0.97 12.91 -15.60
C ARG A 323 1.58 13.71 -16.75
N SER A 324 1.00 14.85 -17.04
CA SER A 324 1.48 15.81 -18.03
C SER A 324 1.76 17.16 -17.35
N SER A 325 2.37 18.07 -18.07
CA SER A 325 2.57 19.46 -17.64
C SER A 325 1.28 20.30 -17.55
N ARG A 326 0.12 19.66 -17.73
CA ARG A 326 -1.19 20.31 -17.61
C ARG A 326 -1.78 20.09 -16.22
N LEU A 327 -2.42 21.12 -15.69
CA LEU A 327 -3.14 21.05 -14.42
C LEU A 327 -4.25 20.01 -14.49
N ALA A 328 -4.26 19.10 -13.55
CA ALA A 328 -5.23 18.01 -13.46
C ALA A 328 -6.21 18.24 -12.29
N TYR A 329 -7.38 17.63 -12.40
CA TYR A 329 -8.47 17.80 -11.47
C TYR A 329 -9.04 16.44 -11.03
N ALA A 330 -9.29 16.30 -9.73
CA ALA A 330 -9.92 15.13 -9.15
C ALA A 330 -11.16 15.56 -8.35
N TYR A 331 -12.31 15.02 -8.70
CA TYR A 331 -13.58 15.24 -8.03
C TYR A 331 -14.00 13.98 -7.31
N PHE A 332 -14.06 14.05 -5.99
CA PHE A 332 -14.59 13.00 -5.11
C PHE A 332 -15.98 13.41 -4.68
N VAL A 333 -17.00 12.78 -5.27
CA VAL A 333 -18.39 13.16 -5.01
C VAL A 333 -19.15 12.06 -4.30
N TYR A 334 -20.05 12.45 -3.41
CA TYR A 334 -20.93 11.56 -2.68
C TYR A 334 -22.38 12.03 -2.81
N GLN A 335 -23.33 11.13 -2.52
CA GLN A 335 -24.77 11.42 -2.73
C GLN A 335 -25.25 12.57 -1.84
N PRO A 336 -26.07 13.52 -2.39
CA PRO A 336 -26.65 14.61 -1.60
C PRO A 336 -27.47 14.08 -0.43
N ASN A 337 -27.43 14.78 0.69
CA ASN A 337 -28.17 14.46 1.90
C ASN A 337 -27.87 13.07 2.53
N LYS A 338 -26.78 12.43 2.13
CA LYS A 338 -26.31 11.19 2.75
C LYS A 338 -25.46 11.53 3.97
N ALA A 339 -25.87 11.04 5.15
CA ALA A 339 -25.01 11.07 6.33
C ALA A 339 -23.79 10.17 6.07
N LEU A 340 -22.60 10.77 6.05
CA LEU A 340 -21.36 10.02 5.93
C LEU A 340 -21.05 9.30 7.24
N SER A 341 -20.50 8.11 7.16
CA SER A 341 -19.92 7.48 8.35
C SER A 341 -18.67 8.26 8.76
N GLU A 342 -18.33 8.26 10.05
CA GLU A 342 -17.13 8.91 10.58
C GLU A 342 -15.84 8.45 9.85
N ILE A 343 -15.77 7.16 9.50
CA ILE A 343 -14.66 6.59 8.74
C ILE A 343 -14.62 7.15 7.32
N ALA A 344 -15.75 7.28 6.64
CA ALA A 344 -15.82 7.84 5.29
C ALA A 344 -15.44 9.33 5.29
N GLU A 345 -15.90 10.08 6.28
CA GLU A 345 -15.55 11.48 6.45
C GLU A 345 -14.03 11.67 6.66
N LYS A 346 -13.42 10.91 7.58
CA LYS A 346 -11.96 10.91 7.81
C LYS A 346 -11.16 10.57 6.56
N ARG A 347 -11.62 9.62 5.74
CA ARG A 347 -10.97 9.26 4.46
C ARG A 347 -11.07 10.38 3.43
N LEU A 348 -12.24 10.95 3.26
CA LEU A 348 -12.47 12.05 2.31
C LEU A 348 -11.71 13.31 2.72
N GLN A 349 -11.62 13.59 4.02
CA GLN A 349 -10.79 14.67 4.54
C GLN A 349 -9.31 14.41 4.26
N ALA A 350 -8.80 13.21 4.53
CA ALA A 350 -7.42 12.85 4.27
C ALA A 350 -7.06 13.01 2.78
N ILE A 351 -7.91 12.56 1.84
CA ILE A 351 -7.63 12.70 0.41
C ILE A 351 -7.64 14.17 -0.05
N ARG A 352 -8.42 15.03 0.60
CA ARG A 352 -8.42 16.47 0.36
C ARG A 352 -7.18 17.17 0.90
N ASP A 353 -6.74 16.78 2.10
CA ASP A 353 -5.64 17.44 2.81
C ASP A 353 -4.27 17.04 2.24
N PHE A 354 -4.12 15.78 1.80
CA PHE A 354 -2.90 15.28 1.18
C PHE A 354 -2.88 15.53 -0.33
N THR A 355 -2.73 16.78 -0.75
CA THR A 355 -2.65 17.18 -2.17
C THR A 355 -1.25 17.09 -2.74
N GLU A 356 -0.22 17.04 -1.90
CA GLU A 356 1.17 16.98 -2.33
C GLU A 356 1.49 15.70 -3.11
N LEU A 357 2.36 15.85 -4.11
CA LEU A 357 2.96 14.71 -4.80
C LEU A 357 3.86 13.93 -3.82
N GLY A 358 3.80 12.60 -3.85
CA GLY A 358 4.57 11.77 -2.92
C GLY A 358 3.88 11.52 -1.58
N ALA A 359 2.63 11.95 -1.41
CA ALA A 359 1.88 11.69 -0.20
C ALA A 359 1.48 10.20 0.00
N GLY A 360 1.86 9.32 -0.93
CA GLY A 360 1.47 7.90 -0.91
C GLY A 360 1.83 7.21 0.41
N PHE A 361 3.01 7.48 0.95
CA PHE A 361 3.41 6.96 2.26
C PHE A 361 2.55 7.53 3.39
N LYS A 362 2.31 8.85 3.42
CA LYS A 362 1.44 9.51 4.41
C LYS A 362 0.01 8.98 4.34
N ILE A 363 -0.48 8.74 3.13
CA ILE A 363 -1.80 8.16 2.86
C ILE A 363 -1.88 6.71 3.36
N ALA A 364 -0.87 5.88 3.11
CA ALA A 364 -0.84 4.50 3.59
C ALA A 364 -0.84 4.46 5.13
N MET A 365 -0.07 5.32 5.78
CA MET A 365 -0.08 5.47 7.23
C MET A 365 -1.45 5.93 7.74
N ARG A 366 -2.06 6.93 7.09
CA ARG A 366 -3.38 7.44 7.46
C ARG A 366 -4.49 6.41 7.25
N ASP A 367 -4.41 5.59 6.20
CA ASP A 367 -5.36 4.49 5.97
C ASP A 367 -5.27 3.43 7.08
N LEU A 368 -4.05 3.10 7.53
CA LEU A 368 -3.83 2.22 8.69
C LEU A 368 -4.39 2.82 9.99
N GLU A 369 -4.19 4.10 10.23
CA GLU A 369 -4.75 4.80 11.38
C GLU A 369 -6.29 4.78 11.36
N ILE A 370 -6.92 5.08 10.22
CA ILE A 370 -8.39 5.10 10.05
C ILE A 370 -9.00 3.71 10.18
N ARG A 371 -8.35 2.68 9.64
CA ARG A 371 -8.81 1.28 9.73
C ARG A 371 -8.68 0.73 11.16
N GLY A 372 -7.80 1.31 11.96
CA GLY A 372 -7.36 0.74 13.22
C GLY A 372 -6.52 -0.52 13.00
N ALA A 373 -5.48 -0.72 13.77
CA ALA A 373 -4.59 -1.88 13.66
C ALA A 373 -5.28 -3.24 13.95
N GLY A 374 -6.50 -3.23 14.47
CA GLY A 374 -7.31 -4.43 14.74
C GLY A 374 -7.70 -5.23 13.50
N ASN A 375 -7.79 -4.62 12.31
CA ASN A 375 -8.16 -5.32 11.08
C ASN A 375 -6.99 -6.09 10.43
N LEU A 376 -5.76 -5.86 10.86
CA LEU A 376 -4.58 -6.60 10.37
C LEU A 376 -4.42 -7.98 11.05
N LEU A 377 -5.15 -8.25 12.13
CA LEU A 377 -4.99 -9.43 12.98
C LEU A 377 -6.13 -10.47 12.88
N GLY A 378 -7.15 -10.25 12.02
CA GLY A 378 -8.19 -11.27 11.79
C GLY A 378 -9.58 -10.71 11.44
N PRO A 379 -10.45 -11.50 10.79
CA PRO A 379 -11.71 -11.06 10.20
C PRO A 379 -12.87 -10.78 11.18
N GLN A 380 -12.66 -10.77 12.49
CA GLN A 380 -13.75 -10.71 13.49
C GLN A 380 -13.67 -9.62 14.56
N GLN A 381 -12.78 -8.61 14.45
CA GLN A 381 -12.75 -7.54 15.45
C GLN A 381 -13.07 -6.18 14.84
N HIS A 382 -14.32 -5.77 14.96
CA HIS A 382 -14.78 -4.40 14.74
C HIS A 382 -14.50 -3.58 16.00
N GLY A 383 -13.57 -2.65 15.93
CA GLY A 383 -13.41 -1.60 16.95
C GLY A 383 -11.97 -1.23 17.29
N HIS A 384 -11.57 -0.05 16.93
CA HIS A 384 -10.59 0.86 17.50
C HIS A 384 -9.44 0.33 18.41
N ILE A 385 -8.40 -0.23 17.80
CA ILE A 385 -7.07 -0.29 18.42
C ILE A 385 -6.07 0.29 17.42
N THR A 386 -5.70 1.54 17.60
CA THR A 386 -5.13 2.33 16.50
C THR A 386 -3.62 2.31 16.39
N GLY A 387 -2.80 2.34 17.30
CA GLY A 387 -1.34 2.51 17.13
C GLY A 387 -0.52 1.32 17.59
N ILE A 388 -0.88 0.75 18.73
CA ILE A 388 -0.10 -0.31 19.38
C ILE A 388 -0.17 -1.63 18.60
N GLY A 389 -1.28 -1.92 17.91
CA GLY A 389 -1.45 -3.15 17.13
C GLY A 389 -0.57 -3.24 15.89
N PHE A 390 -0.29 -2.13 15.20
CA PHE A 390 0.57 -2.12 14.02
C PHE A 390 2.04 -2.33 14.38
N ALA A 391 2.53 -1.64 15.41
CA ALA A 391 3.89 -1.80 15.88
C ALA A 391 4.14 -3.21 16.44
N ALA A 392 3.18 -3.77 17.18
CA ALA A 392 3.23 -5.15 17.66
C ALA A 392 3.22 -6.18 16.51
N TYR A 393 2.48 -5.92 15.43
CA TYR A 393 2.49 -6.78 14.24
C TYR A 393 3.85 -6.74 13.53
N CYS A 394 4.44 -5.56 13.35
CA CYS A 394 5.78 -5.42 12.76
C CYS A 394 6.84 -6.12 13.61
N GLU A 395 6.79 -5.97 14.92
CA GLU A 395 7.70 -6.63 15.86
C GLU A 395 7.54 -8.15 15.87
N MET A 396 6.29 -8.65 15.86
CA MET A 396 6.03 -10.09 15.81
C MET A 396 6.53 -10.70 14.48
N LEU A 397 6.42 -9.97 13.37
CA LEU A 397 7.00 -10.37 12.09
C LEU A 397 8.53 -10.34 12.11
N GLU A 398 9.16 -9.30 12.63
CA GLU A 398 10.62 -9.24 12.79
C GLU A 398 11.15 -10.38 13.65
N LYS A 399 10.57 -10.59 14.83
CA LYS A 399 10.94 -11.69 15.73
C LYS A 399 10.72 -13.07 15.11
N THR A 400 9.64 -13.24 14.32
CA THR A 400 9.37 -14.50 13.61
C THR A 400 10.39 -14.75 12.51
N ILE A 401 10.78 -13.71 11.76
CA ILE A 401 11.80 -13.79 10.70
C ILE A 401 13.19 -14.05 11.28
N GLU A 402 13.56 -13.37 12.37
CA GLU A 402 14.83 -13.62 13.07
C GLU A 402 14.89 -15.04 13.64
N ARG A 403 13.78 -15.58 14.15
CA ARG A 403 13.69 -16.97 14.61
C ARG A 403 13.85 -17.98 13.48
N LEU A 404 13.19 -17.73 12.34
CA LEU A 404 13.33 -18.58 11.15
C LEU A 404 14.76 -18.56 10.58
N LYS A 405 15.46 -17.42 10.70
CA LYS A 405 16.86 -17.29 10.30
C LYS A 405 17.85 -17.94 11.26
N ASN A 406 17.57 -17.90 12.56
CA ASN A 406 18.51 -18.31 13.60
C ASN A 406 18.29 -19.73 14.15
N GLY A 407 17.27 -20.46 13.70
CA GLY A 407 17.06 -21.89 14.00
C GLY A 407 16.86 -22.23 15.49
N LYS A 408 16.49 -21.28 16.35
CA LYS A 408 16.23 -21.51 17.79
C LYS A 408 14.73 -21.55 18.08
N GLU A 409 14.23 -22.73 18.40
CA GLU A 409 12.91 -22.94 19.00
C GLU A 409 12.91 -22.41 20.45
N ALA A 410 12.46 -21.18 20.65
CA ALA A 410 11.88 -20.76 21.92
C ALA A 410 10.42 -20.41 21.64
N GLU A 411 9.48 -21.13 22.27
CA GLU A 411 8.07 -20.78 22.22
C GLU A 411 7.88 -19.35 22.72
N PRO A 412 7.29 -18.46 21.90
CA PRO A 412 7.04 -17.09 22.32
C PRO A 412 5.98 -17.08 23.42
N GLU A 413 6.25 -16.41 24.52
CA GLU A 413 5.18 -16.06 25.45
C GLU A 413 4.15 -15.18 24.67
N PRO A 414 2.86 -15.51 24.73
CA PRO A 414 1.85 -14.76 23.98
C PRO A 414 1.78 -13.31 24.49
N GLU A 415 1.89 -12.35 23.56
CA GLU A 415 1.75 -10.92 23.85
C GLU A 415 0.35 -10.62 24.41
N PRO A 416 0.24 -9.74 25.43
CA PRO A 416 -1.03 -9.32 25.99
C PRO A 416 -1.92 -8.63 24.95
N VAL A 417 -3.19 -9.01 24.88
CA VAL A 417 -4.19 -8.39 24.02
C VAL A 417 -5.02 -7.40 24.84
N LEU A 418 -5.00 -6.12 24.43
CA LEU A 418 -5.81 -5.06 25.05
C LEU A 418 -6.99 -4.73 24.13
N GLU A 419 -8.20 -5.02 24.56
CA GLU A 419 -9.46 -4.65 23.87
C GLU A 419 -10.13 -3.52 24.64
N ILE A 420 -9.63 -2.30 24.46
CA ILE A 420 -10.09 -1.07 25.11
C ILE A 420 -10.46 -0.06 24.04
N GLN A 421 -11.69 0.45 24.05
CA GLN A 421 -12.10 1.51 23.13
C GLN A 421 -11.50 2.84 23.59
N ALA A 422 -10.51 3.34 22.86
CA ALA A 422 -9.88 4.63 23.09
C ALA A 422 -9.29 5.21 21.81
N GLU A 423 -9.28 6.52 21.69
CA GLU A 423 -8.56 7.23 20.62
C GLU A 423 -7.10 7.42 21.03
N ALA A 424 -6.21 6.62 20.45
CA ALA A 424 -4.79 6.58 20.80
C ALA A 424 -3.95 6.53 19.53
N TYR A 425 -3.40 7.68 19.13
CA TYR A 425 -2.56 7.83 17.93
C TYR A 425 -1.68 9.07 18.04
N ILE A 426 -0.71 9.24 17.14
CA ILE A 426 0.17 10.42 17.09
C ILE A 426 -0.35 11.35 15.97
N PRO A 427 -0.97 12.51 16.30
CA PRO A 427 -1.43 13.47 15.31
C PRO A 427 -0.30 14.05 14.45
N ASP A 428 -0.60 14.36 13.17
CA ASP A 428 0.35 15.04 12.28
C ASP A 428 0.70 16.46 12.76
N SER A 429 -0.22 17.09 13.50
CA SER A 429 0.02 18.38 14.13
C SER A 429 1.05 18.34 15.26
N TYR A 430 1.24 17.16 15.89
CA TYR A 430 2.21 16.97 16.96
C TYR A 430 3.56 16.50 16.42
N ILE A 431 3.58 15.48 15.57
CA ILE A 431 4.79 15.00 14.91
C ILE A 431 4.52 14.85 13.41
N PRO A 432 4.97 15.81 12.59
CA PRO A 432 4.70 15.79 11.14
C PRO A 432 5.52 14.74 10.38
N ASP A 433 6.73 14.41 10.86
CA ASP A 433 7.63 13.47 10.14
C ASP A 433 7.21 12.01 10.38
N PRO A 434 6.80 11.29 9.32
CA PRO A 434 6.37 9.90 9.42
C PRO A 434 7.44 8.95 10.00
N ARG A 435 8.74 9.26 9.82
CA ARG A 435 9.85 8.44 10.32
C ARG A 435 9.92 8.47 11.85
N TYR A 436 9.79 9.65 12.43
CA TYR A 436 9.75 9.82 13.88
C TYR A 436 8.49 9.21 14.51
N LYS A 437 7.34 9.30 13.79
CA LYS A 437 6.12 8.61 14.23
C LYS A 437 6.32 7.10 14.32
N MET A 438 6.90 6.49 13.28
CA MET A 438 7.14 5.05 13.24
C MET A 438 8.10 4.59 14.32
N GLU A 439 9.18 5.36 14.54
CA GLU A 439 10.12 5.10 15.63
C GLU A 439 9.41 5.12 16.99
N LEU A 440 8.57 6.14 17.24
CA LEU A 440 7.82 6.24 18.48
C LEU A 440 6.77 5.14 18.63
N TYR A 441 6.01 4.78 17.57
CA TYR A 441 5.08 3.65 17.65
C TYR A 441 5.79 2.34 18.01
N ARG A 442 6.98 2.10 17.45
CA ARG A 442 7.80 0.94 17.82
C ARG A 442 8.17 0.98 19.29
N ARG A 443 8.67 2.13 19.77
CA ARG A 443 9.07 2.30 21.17
C ARG A 443 7.87 2.18 22.12
N PHE A 444 6.69 2.66 21.75
CA PHE A 444 5.46 2.44 22.52
C PHE A 444 5.10 0.94 22.62
N SER A 445 5.30 0.16 21.54
CA SER A 445 5.01 -1.27 21.57
C SER A 445 5.95 -2.08 22.44
N GLU A 446 7.21 -1.66 22.51
CA GLU A 446 8.28 -2.29 23.30
C GLU A 446 8.38 -1.75 24.74
N LEU A 447 7.55 -0.74 25.11
CA LEU A 447 7.66 -0.03 26.38
C LEU A 447 7.57 -0.98 27.58
N GLU A 448 8.62 -1.01 28.38
CA GLU A 448 8.62 -1.68 29.68
C GLU A 448 7.95 -0.80 30.73
N TYR A 449 7.18 -1.42 31.62
CA TYR A 449 6.46 -0.68 32.67
C TYR A 449 7.39 0.16 33.56
N SER A 450 8.59 -0.34 33.84
CA SER A 450 9.62 0.34 34.61
C SER A 450 10.12 1.64 33.97
N GLN A 451 10.13 1.72 32.63
CA GLN A 451 10.68 2.84 31.86
C GLN A 451 9.63 3.86 31.41
N ARG A 452 8.37 3.69 31.80
CA ARG A 452 7.25 4.47 31.27
C ARG A 452 7.35 5.98 31.53
N GLU A 453 7.84 6.38 32.72
CA GLU A 453 8.00 7.79 33.11
C GLU A 453 9.15 8.45 32.33
N ASP A 454 10.32 7.80 32.31
CA ASP A 454 11.49 8.29 31.57
C ASP A 454 11.18 8.46 30.08
N PHE A 455 10.37 7.55 29.52
CA PHE A 455 9.93 7.63 28.13
C PHE A 455 8.97 8.79 27.88
N LEU A 456 8.06 9.07 28.79
CA LEU A 456 7.17 10.23 28.70
C LEU A 456 7.96 11.53 28.79
N ASP A 457 8.91 11.62 29.71
CA ASP A 457 9.78 12.78 29.88
C ASP A 457 10.61 13.05 28.62
N GLU A 458 11.13 12.00 27.97
CA GLU A 458 11.81 12.13 26.67
C GLU A 458 10.90 12.67 25.58
N ILE A 459 9.65 12.19 25.50
CA ILE A 459 8.68 12.68 24.51
C ILE A 459 8.39 14.16 24.74
N ILE A 460 8.20 14.56 25.98
CA ILE A 460 7.94 15.96 26.35
C ILE A 460 9.15 16.85 26.01
N ASP A 461 10.35 16.39 26.29
CA ASP A 461 11.58 17.14 25.97
C ASP A 461 11.76 17.33 24.46
N ARG A 462 11.51 16.30 23.66
CA ARG A 462 11.75 16.32 22.21
C ARG A 462 10.64 17.00 21.40
N PHE A 463 9.39 16.84 21.80
CA PHE A 463 8.23 17.23 20.98
C PHE A 463 7.26 18.17 21.71
N GLY A 464 7.50 18.48 22.97
CA GLY A 464 6.60 19.27 23.82
C GLY A 464 5.49 18.43 24.46
N ASN A 465 4.57 19.09 25.16
CA ASN A 465 3.48 18.41 25.86
C ASN A 465 2.63 17.57 24.91
N PRO A 466 2.42 16.28 25.20
CA PRO A 466 1.65 15.40 24.35
C PRO A 466 0.16 15.80 24.32
N PRO A 467 -0.50 15.76 23.15
CA PRO A 467 -1.94 15.90 23.06
C PRO A 467 -2.64 14.67 23.67
N PRO A 468 -3.96 14.77 23.99
CA PRO A 468 -4.72 13.70 24.66
C PRO A 468 -4.61 12.32 24.00
N GLU A 469 -4.53 12.28 22.67
CA GLU A 469 -4.42 11.05 21.88
C GLU A 469 -3.06 10.35 22.10
N VAL A 470 -1.99 11.12 22.24
CA VAL A 470 -0.63 10.61 22.54
C VAL A 470 -0.50 10.21 24.01
N GLU A 471 -1.11 10.97 24.92
CA GLU A 471 -1.18 10.60 26.33
C GLU A 471 -1.94 9.28 26.50
N MET A 472 -3.07 9.11 25.80
CA MET A 472 -3.82 7.85 25.80
C MET A 472 -2.97 6.70 25.24
N LEU A 473 -2.21 6.93 24.17
CA LEU A 473 -1.30 5.94 23.61
C LEU A 473 -0.23 5.50 24.62
N TRP A 474 0.35 6.45 25.37
CA TRP A 474 1.30 6.19 26.45
C TRP A 474 0.67 5.36 27.57
N ARG A 475 -0.52 5.72 28.05
CA ARG A 475 -1.26 4.99 29.08
C ARG A 475 -1.51 3.53 28.68
N LEU A 476 -1.97 3.31 27.44
CA LEU A 476 -2.22 1.96 26.92
C LEU A 476 -0.91 1.16 26.76
N ALA A 477 0.18 1.79 26.32
CA ALA A 477 1.49 1.15 26.21
C ALA A 477 2.03 0.74 27.59
N ALA A 478 1.92 1.62 28.58
CA ALA A 478 2.32 1.35 29.97
C ALA A 478 1.48 0.20 30.57
N LEU A 479 0.16 0.20 30.34
CA LEU A 479 -0.72 -0.90 30.76
C LEU A 479 -0.33 -2.23 30.10
N LYS A 480 0.03 -2.22 28.81
CA LYS A 480 0.50 -3.41 28.10
C LYS A 480 1.81 -3.93 28.68
N GLY A 481 2.75 -3.03 28.98
CA GLY A 481 4.00 -3.36 29.67
C GLY A 481 3.76 -4.01 31.04
N LEU A 482 2.80 -3.50 31.80
CA LEU A 482 2.40 -4.08 33.08
C LEU A 482 1.76 -5.47 32.93
N CYS A 483 0.92 -5.67 31.92
CA CYS A 483 0.35 -6.97 31.60
C CYS A 483 1.42 -8.01 31.25
N ARG A 484 2.52 -7.62 30.60
CA ARG A 484 3.67 -8.52 30.35
C ARG A 484 4.33 -8.95 31.66
N VAL A 485 4.57 -8.00 32.58
CA VAL A 485 5.14 -8.30 33.92
C VAL A 485 4.26 -9.30 34.68
N LEU A 486 2.95 -9.08 34.67
CA LEU A 486 1.98 -9.92 35.38
C LEU A 486 1.63 -11.20 34.63
N LYS A 487 2.11 -11.37 33.39
CA LYS A 487 1.74 -12.46 32.46
C LYS A 487 0.23 -12.60 32.27
N ILE A 488 -0.46 -11.46 32.16
CA ILE A 488 -1.87 -11.36 31.80
C ILE A 488 -1.99 -11.51 30.27
N ARG A 489 -2.80 -12.45 29.79
CA ARG A 489 -3.01 -12.71 28.36
C ARG A 489 -3.91 -11.69 27.68
N GLY A 490 -4.92 -11.17 28.41
CA GLY A 490 -5.85 -10.23 27.81
C GLY A 490 -6.58 -9.36 28.81
N VAL A 491 -6.86 -8.12 28.37
CA VAL A 491 -7.70 -7.15 29.07
C VAL A 491 -8.80 -6.71 28.09
N ASN A 492 -10.04 -7.01 28.41
CA ASN A 492 -11.20 -6.60 27.64
C ASN A 492 -12.06 -5.64 28.46
N VAL A 493 -12.37 -4.48 27.88
CA VAL A 493 -13.23 -3.47 28.48
C VAL A 493 -14.39 -3.18 27.55
N HIS A 494 -15.60 -3.62 27.94
CA HIS A 494 -16.81 -3.41 27.16
C HIS A 494 -17.98 -3.06 28.06
N GLN A 495 -18.67 -1.94 27.78
CA GLN A 495 -19.87 -1.47 28.50
C GLN A 495 -19.73 -1.46 30.04
N GLY A 496 -18.59 -0.98 30.57
CA GLY A 496 -18.33 -0.91 32.00
C GLY A 496 -18.02 -2.26 32.66
N ILE A 497 -17.76 -3.29 31.86
CA ILE A 497 -17.28 -4.59 32.32
C ILE A 497 -15.81 -4.73 31.96
N ILE A 498 -14.96 -4.94 32.95
CA ILE A 498 -13.54 -5.24 32.79
C ILE A 498 -13.34 -6.74 32.94
N ARG A 499 -12.65 -7.35 31.99
CA ARG A 499 -12.35 -8.77 32.00
C ARG A 499 -10.86 -8.99 31.82
N LEU A 500 -10.21 -9.59 32.81
CA LEU A 500 -8.79 -9.95 32.81
C LEU A 500 -8.66 -11.45 32.59
N THR A 501 -7.90 -11.85 31.58
CA THR A 501 -7.62 -13.26 31.28
C THR A 501 -6.16 -13.54 31.66
N PHE A 502 -5.94 -14.41 32.63
CA PHE A 502 -4.62 -14.78 33.11
C PHE A 502 -4.04 -15.92 32.27
N GLY A 503 -2.74 -15.86 32.01
CA GLY A 503 -1.98 -16.96 31.40
C GLY A 503 -1.73 -18.12 32.37
N GLU A 504 -1.34 -19.27 31.86
CA GLU A 504 -1.00 -20.47 32.70
C GLU A 504 0.14 -20.18 33.70
N LYS A 505 1.00 -19.22 33.41
CA LYS A 505 2.14 -18.82 34.27
C LYS A 505 1.95 -17.40 34.82
N ALA A 506 0.72 -17.00 35.11
CA ALA A 506 0.45 -15.66 35.62
C ALA A 506 1.25 -15.37 36.92
N GLN A 507 1.94 -14.24 36.92
CA GLN A 507 2.74 -13.77 38.09
C GLN A 507 1.96 -12.70 38.85
N VAL A 508 0.87 -13.12 39.46
CA VAL A 508 -0.01 -12.27 40.27
C VAL A 508 -0.03 -12.72 41.72
N ASN A 509 -0.03 -11.76 42.63
CA ASN A 509 -0.14 -12.03 44.04
C ASN A 509 -1.55 -12.57 44.39
N PRO A 510 -1.69 -13.84 44.82
CA PRO A 510 -3.00 -14.43 45.11
C PRO A 510 -3.74 -13.75 46.26
N GLU A 511 -3.01 -13.23 47.25
CA GLU A 511 -3.60 -12.54 48.40
C GLU A 511 -4.19 -11.19 47.98
N ALA A 512 -3.50 -10.47 47.08
CA ALA A 512 -4.02 -9.23 46.51
C ALA A 512 -5.29 -9.46 45.68
N VAL A 513 -5.37 -10.55 44.89
CA VAL A 513 -6.57 -10.93 44.15
C VAL A 513 -7.73 -11.28 45.08
N LEU A 514 -7.47 -12.04 46.16
CA LEU A 514 -8.47 -12.35 47.19
C LEU A 514 -8.98 -11.12 47.89
N LYS A 515 -8.08 -10.18 48.22
CA LYS A 515 -8.45 -8.89 48.84
C LYS A 515 -9.36 -8.06 47.92
N LEU A 516 -9.08 -8.02 46.64
CA LEU A 516 -9.93 -7.37 45.64
C LEU A 516 -11.32 -8.02 45.55
N LEU A 517 -11.39 -9.35 45.55
CA LEU A 517 -12.67 -10.08 45.54
C LEU A 517 -13.49 -9.80 46.81
N MET A 518 -12.83 -9.70 47.98
CA MET A 518 -13.50 -9.36 49.24
C MET A 518 -13.99 -7.91 49.29
N GLN A 519 -13.28 -6.99 48.63
CA GLN A 519 -13.69 -5.58 48.53
C GLN A 519 -14.90 -5.39 47.57
N HIS A 520 -15.05 -6.27 46.58
CA HIS A 520 -16.09 -6.16 45.56
C HIS A 520 -16.94 -7.44 45.41
N PRO A 521 -17.55 -7.98 46.49
CA PRO A 521 -18.14 -9.33 46.50
C PRO A 521 -19.36 -9.51 45.59
N LYS A 522 -20.05 -8.42 45.19
CA LYS A 522 -21.22 -8.46 44.31
C LYS A 522 -20.92 -8.12 42.85
N THR A 523 -19.81 -7.47 42.58
CA THR A 523 -19.47 -6.90 41.26
C THR A 523 -18.25 -7.54 40.63
N MET A 524 -17.48 -8.31 41.40
CA MET A 524 -16.28 -9.00 40.93
C MET A 524 -16.44 -10.51 41.06
N THR A 525 -16.05 -11.24 40.02
CA THR A 525 -16.10 -12.71 39.98
C THR A 525 -14.83 -13.28 39.37
N LEU A 526 -14.30 -14.31 39.97
CA LEU A 526 -13.20 -15.12 39.43
C LEU A 526 -13.76 -16.44 38.92
N LYS A 527 -13.56 -16.75 37.66
CA LYS A 527 -13.91 -18.03 37.04
C LYS A 527 -12.65 -18.86 36.84
N ASN A 528 -12.66 -20.08 37.35
CA ASN A 528 -11.61 -21.06 37.10
C ASN A 528 -12.09 -21.95 35.95
N GLY A 529 -11.35 -21.97 34.83
CA GLY A 529 -11.58 -22.78 33.63
C GLY A 529 -10.24 -23.21 33.03
N GLN A 530 -10.19 -23.50 31.75
CA GLN A 530 -8.91 -23.66 31.01
C GLN A 530 -8.03 -22.41 31.11
N GLU A 531 -8.66 -21.23 31.22
CA GLU A 531 -8.01 -19.95 31.52
C GLU A 531 -8.72 -19.32 32.72
N GLN A 532 -7.96 -18.81 33.69
CA GLN A 532 -8.53 -18.10 34.82
C GLN A 532 -8.95 -16.69 34.36
N GLN A 533 -10.16 -16.30 34.69
CA GLN A 533 -10.73 -15.03 34.25
C GLN A 533 -11.33 -14.24 35.41
N LEU A 534 -10.81 -13.05 35.66
CA LEU A 534 -11.36 -12.09 36.61
C LEU A 534 -12.28 -11.11 35.85
N THR A 535 -13.52 -11.05 36.27
CA THR A 535 -14.51 -10.12 35.69
C THR A 535 -14.96 -9.13 36.75
N TYR A 536 -14.83 -7.83 36.43
CA TYR A 536 -15.31 -6.74 37.28
C TYR A 536 -16.38 -5.93 36.55
N ARG A 537 -17.56 -5.78 37.18
CA ARG A 537 -18.67 -4.96 36.70
C ARG A 537 -18.68 -3.65 37.46
N MET A 538 -18.28 -2.56 36.80
CA MET A 538 -18.14 -1.25 37.46
C MET A 538 -19.47 -0.60 37.87
N GLY A 539 -20.61 -1.08 37.36
CA GLY A 539 -21.95 -0.55 37.68
C GLY A 539 -22.08 0.94 37.37
N THR A 540 -22.55 1.72 38.34
CA THR A 540 -22.73 3.18 38.23
C THR A 540 -21.50 3.97 38.72
N SER A 541 -20.33 3.34 38.81
CA SER A 541 -19.09 4.01 39.22
C SER A 541 -18.76 5.12 38.21
N LYS A 542 -18.39 6.30 38.72
CA LYS A 542 -17.90 7.43 37.93
C LYS A 542 -16.43 7.26 37.50
N GLN A 543 -15.77 6.20 37.94
CA GLN A 543 -14.36 5.96 37.64
C GLN A 543 -14.22 5.42 36.21
N GLU A 544 -13.26 5.96 35.48
CA GLU A 544 -12.90 5.47 34.13
C GLU A 544 -12.28 4.06 34.24
N PRO A 545 -12.69 3.10 33.38
CA PRO A 545 -12.15 1.72 33.40
C PRO A 545 -10.62 1.65 33.32
N LEU A 546 -10.01 2.49 32.50
CA LEU A 546 -8.56 2.54 32.34
C LEU A 546 -7.86 3.01 33.62
N ALA A 547 -8.40 4.07 34.25
CA ALA A 547 -7.86 4.57 35.53
C ALA A 547 -7.97 3.51 36.65
N TRP A 548 -9.02 2.71 36.65
CA TRP A 548 -9.16 1.59 37.60
C TRP A 548 -8.07 0.52 37.34
N LEU A 549 -7.82 0.17 36.08
CA LEU A 549 -6.75 -0.79 35.70
C LEU A 549 -5.37 -0.28 36.13
N GLU A 550 -5.07 0.99 35.85
CA GLU A 550 -3.80 1.62 36.21
C GLU A 550 -3.53 1.66 37.72
N GLN A 551 -4.57 1.78 38.53
CA GLN A 551 -4.45 1.77 40.00
C GLN A 551 -4.43 0.35 40.57
N THR A 552 -5.12 -0.60 39.97
CA THR A 552 -5.33 -1.94 40.54
C THR A 552 -4.24 -2.92 40.13
N LEU A 553 -3.83 -2.93 38.86
CA LEU A 553 -2.89 -3.94 38.36
C LEU A 553 -1.49 -3.84 39.00
N PRO A 554 -0.92 -2.65 39.30
CA PRO A 554 0.36 -2.58 40.00
C PRO A 554 0.35 -3.26 41.39
N ALA A 555 -0.79 -3.21 42.07
CA ALA A 555 -0.96 -3.86 43.39
C ALA A 555 -1.03 -5.40 43.30
N LEU A 556 -1.10 -5.96 42.10
CA LEU A 556 -1.09 -7.41 41.85
C LEU A 556 0.33 -7.95 41.60
N ILE A 557 1.36 -7.09 41.54
CA ILE A 557 2.74 -7.53 41.34
C ILE A 557 3.16 -8.33 42.60
N LEU A 558 3.79 -9.49 42.40
CA LEU A 558 4.46 -10.21 43.48
C LEU A 558 5.66 -9.36 43.95
N GLU A 559 5.64 -8.91 45.18
CA GLU A 559 6.84 -8.37 45.83
C GLU A 559 7.81 -9.54 46.08
N ASP A 560 9.05 -9.44 45.60
CA ASP A 560 10.12 -10.41 45.80
C ASP A 560 10.48 -10.57 47.28
#